data_9f658d8459137da752fc33ad86989c45
#
_entry.id   9f658d8459137da752fc33ad86989c45
#
_cell.length_a   1.000
_cell.length_b   1.000
_cell.length_c   1.000
_cell.angle_alpha   90.00
_cell.angle_beta   90.00
_cell.angle_gamma   90.00
#
_symmetry.space_group_name_H-M   'P 1'
#
loop_
_entity.id
_entity.type
_entity.pdbx_description
1 polymer ?
#
loop_
_entity_poly.entity_id
_entity_poly.type
_entity_poly.pdbx_seq_one_letter_code
_entity_poly.pdbx_strand_id
1 'polypeptide(L)'
;MSKKDSLSRFLFEKNAVRGELVNVTETYQSMLENHHYPEPVQHLLGDLLVATSLLTATLKFEGDITVQIQGDGPVRLAVINGNNNQQMRGVARIGDDVKAGSTLKEMIGNGFMVITVTPEKGERYQGIVALDGETIEACIDNYFKQSEQLPTRVFIRSGMQAGKPAAAGMLLQVLPASEAFTAEHTAEHFELLTQLTHTIKAEELFTLDTKEILHRLYHEEDVTLYDPQVVEFHCTCSRERCENTLVTLSEEDVNHLLQEQGNIDMECEYCGTHYIFTESDINNINKLDRSELH
;
A
#
# COMPACT_ATOMS: atom_id res chain seq x y z
N MET A 1 22.75 9.52 -8.50
CA MET A 1 21.46 10.13 -8.09
C MET A 1 20.56 8.99 -7.68
N SER A 2 19.96 9.03 -6.48
CA SER A 2 18.93 8.05 -6.09
C SER A 2 17.80 8.12 -7.11
N LYS A 3 17.31 6.97 -7.56
CA LYS A 3 16.14 6.87 -8.44
C LYS A 3 14.93 7.24 -7.59
N LYS A 4 14.23 8.32 -7.92
CA LYS A 4 13.01 8.66 -7.19
C LYS A 4 11.97 7.57 -7.37
N ASP A 5 11.25 7.26 -6.30
CA ASP A 5 10.13 6.33 -6.36
C ASP A 5 9.10 6.79 -7.39
N SER A 6 8.65 5.87 -8.20
CA SER A 6 7.74 6.18 -9.28
C SER A 6 6.91 4.98 -9.69
N LEU A 7 5.70 5.26 -10.15
CA LEU A 7 4.82 4.34 -10.85
C LEU A 7 4.77 4.73 -12.32
N SER A 8 5.08 3.78 -13.19
CA SER A 8 5.02 3.94 -14.64
C SER A 8 3.96 3.03 -15.21
N ARG A 9 3.07 3.57 -16.05
CA ARG A 9 2.08 2.81 -16.81
C ARG A 9 2.62 2.54 -18.20
N PHE A 10 2.30 1.37 -18.76
CA PHE A 10 2.66 1.02 -20.12
C PHE A 10 1.56 0.18 -20.76
N LEU A 11 1.55 0.15 -22.10
CA LEU A 11 0.55 -0.53 -22.90
C LEU A 11 1.23 -1.37 -23.99
N PHE A 12 0.78 -2.61 -24.12
CA PHE A 12 1.11 -3.47 -25.27
C PHE A 12 0.07 -3.22 -26.37
N GLU A 13 0.45 -2.44 -27.37
CA GLU A 13 -0.51 -1.92 -28.36
C GLU A 13 -1.20 -2.99 -29.18
N LYS A 14 -0.51 -4.13 -29.41
CA LYS A 14 -1.01 -5.22 -30.25
C LYS A 14 -1.79 -6.30 -29.49
N ASN A 15 -1.92 -6.20 -28.17
CA ASN A 15 -2.35 -7.34 -27.36
C ASN A 15 -3.44 -7.03 -26.34
N ALA A 16 -3.99 -5.81 -26.32
CA ALA A 16 -4.98 -5.37 -25.33
C ALA A 16 -4.57 -5.69 -23.87
N VAL A 17 -3.30 -5.54 -23.54
CA VAL A 17 -2.76 -5.74 -22.20
C VAL A 17 -2.11 -4.44 -21.75
N ARG A 18 -2.46 -3.98 -20.56
CA ARG A 18 -1.77 -2.89 -19.88
C ARG A 18 -0.85 -3.43 -18.81
N GLY A 19 0.17 -2.67 -18.51
CA GLY A 19 1.05 -2.96 -17.39
C GLY A 19 1.36 -1.72 -16.56
N GLU A 20 1.78 -1.97 -15.35
CA GLU A 20 2.23 -0.99 -14.40
C GLU A 20 3.51 -1.50 -13.74
N LEU A 21 4.48 -0.62 -13.56
CA LEU A 21 5.71 -0.90 -12.85
C LEU A 21 5.91 0.16 -11.78
N VAL A 22 6.13 -0.26 -10.54
CA VAL A 22 6.36 0.63 -9.41
C VAL A 22 7.66 0.30 -8.70
N ASN A 23 8.39 1.34 -8.30
CA ASN A 23 9.44 1.28 -7.30
C ASN A 23 9.04 2.20 -6.15
N VAL A 24 9.06 1.68 -4.92
CA VAL A 24 8.63 2.39 -3.70
C VAL A 24 9.71 2.37 -2.61
N THR A 25 10.97 2.22 -3.00
CA THR A 25 12.09 1.98 -2.08
C THR A 25 12.31 3.12 -1.09
N GLU A 26 12.31 4.38 -1.52
CA GLU A 26 12.46 5.55 -0.64
C GLU A 26 11.22 5.73 0.25
N THR A 27 10.03 5.59 -0.31
CA THR A 27 8.75 5.62 0.41
C THR A 27 8.69 4.55 1.49
N TYR A 28 9.14 3.33 1.16
CA TYR A 28 9.20 2.20 2.07
C TYR A 28 10.19 2.45 3.23
N GLN A 29 11.38 2.99 2.95
CA GLN A 29 12.35 3.35 3.97
C GLN A 29 11.80 4.43 4.91
N SER A 30 11.16 5.47 4.37
CA SER A 30 10.53 6.53 5.17
C SER A 30 9.40 5.99 6.05
N MET A 31 8.63 5.02 5.55
CA MET A 31 7.57 4.37 6.31
C MET A 31 8.12 3.56 7.49
N LEU A 32 9.32 2.98 7.36
CA LEU A 32 9.94 2.17 8.41
C LEU A 32 10.82 2.99 9.38
N GLU A 33 11.13 4.25 9.09
CA GLU A 33 12.14 5.04 9.79
C GLU A 33 11.93 5.11 11.31
N ASN A 34 10.69 5.26 11.75
CA ASN A 34 10.33 5.38 13.16
C ASN A 34 9.83 4.06 13.79
N HIS A 35 10.06 2.93 13.12
CA HIS A 35 9.56 1.63 13.55
C HIS A 35 10.67 0.59 13.63
N HIS A 36 10.57 -0.30 14.62
CA HIS A 36 11.50 -1.42 14.82
C HIS A 36 10.79 -2.77 14.54
N TYR A 37 10.33 -2.96 13.31
CA TYR A 37 9.68 -4.21 12.93
C TYR A 37 10.68 -5.34 12.69
N PRO A 38 10.35 -6.60 13.08
CA PRO A 38 11.06 -7.79 12.63
C PRO A 38 11.07 -7.88 11.09
N GLU A 39 12.11 -8.48 10.52
CA GLU A 39 12.27 -8.60 9.07
C GLU A 39 11.03 -9.14 8.32
N PRO A 40 10.34 -10.21 8.79
CA PRO A 40 9.13 -10.68 8.10
C PRO A 40 8.01 -9.64 8.05
N VAL A 41 7.87 -8.81 9.08
CA VAL A 41 6.87 -7.72 9.11
C VAL A 41 7.26 -6.57 8.18
N GLN A 42 8.56 -6.27 8.10
CA GLN A 42 9.05 -5.33 7.10
C GLN A 42 8.69 -5.82 5.69
N HIS A 43 9.00 -7.07 5.36
CA HIS A 43 8.63 -7.66 4.06
C HIS A 43 7.12 -7.57 3.79
N LEU A 44 6.28 -7.93 4.77
CA LEU A 44 4.83 -7.83 4.64
C LEU A 44 4.38 -6.39 4.31
N LEU A 45 4.94 -5.38 5.00
CA LEU A 45 4.63 -3.97 4.73
C LEU A 45 5.13 -3.52 3.36
N GLY A 46 6.31 -3.99 2.92
CA GLY A 46 6.83 -3.73 1.58
C GLY A 46 5.93 -4.31 0.49
N ASP A 47 5.50 -5.55 0.66
CA ASP A 47 4.59 -6.23 -0.27
C ASP A 47 3.23 -5.51 -0.34
N LEU A 48 2.67 -5.12 0.81
CA LEU A 48 1.42 -4.37 0.86
C LEU A 48 1.54 -2.97 0.25
N LEU A 49 2.68 -2.29 0.44
CA LEU A 49 2.93 -0.97 -0.15
C LEU A 49 2.97 -1.04 -1.67
N VAL A 50 3.71 -2.01 -2.22
CA VAL A 50 3.75 -2.27 -3.67
C VAL A 50 2.35 -2.59 -4.19
N ALA A 51 1.65 -3.53 -3.55
CA ALA A 51 0.28 -3.91 -3.91
C ALA A 51 -0.66 -2.71 -3.91
N THR A 52 -0.64 -1.88 -2.86
CA THR A 52 -1.49 -0.70 -2.73
C THR A 52 -1.21 0.31 -3.84
N SER A 53 0.06 0.58 -4.15
CA SER A 53 0.44 1.50 -5.23
C SER A 53 -0.05 1.00 -6.59
N LEU A 54 0.17 -0.28 -6.93
CA LEU A 54 -0.32 -0.90 -8.17
C LEU A 54 -1.85 -0.88 -8.26
N LEU A 55 -2.55 -1.23 -7.18
CA LEU A 55 -4.00 -1.21 -7.13
C LEU A 55 -4.56 0.21 -7.30
N THR A 56 -3.95 1.20 -6.66
CA THR A 56 -4.34 2.61 -6.80
C THR A 56 -4.27 3.07 -8.26
N ALA A 57 -3.25 2.62 -8.99
CA ALA A 57 -3.08 2.95 -10.40
C ALA A 57 -4.17 2.36 -11.32
N THR A 58 -4.86 1.30 -10.88
CA THR A 58 -5.97 0.71 -11.64
C THR A 58 -7.28 1.48 -11.49
N LEU A 59 -7.39 2.35 -10.46
CA LEU A 59 -8.60 3.12 -10.19
C LEU A 59 -8.84 4.18 -11.27
N LYS A 60 -10.11 4.36 -11.63
CA LYS A 60 -10.56 5.31 -12.68
C LYS A 60 -11.11 6.62 -12.09
N PHE A 61 -10.92 6.88 -10.82
CA PHE A 61 -11.48 8.02 -10.11
C PHE A 61 -10.47 8.58 -9.11
N GLU A 62 -10.67 9.81 -8.68
CA GLU A 62 -9.94 10.45 -7.60
C GLU A 62 -10.46 9.97 -6.26
N GLY A 63 -9.57 9.68 -5.32
CA GLY A 63 -9.94 9.21 -4.00
C GLY A 63 -8.83 8.40 -3.30
N ASP A 64 -9.23 7.82 -2.18
CA ASP A 64 -8.34 7.06 -1.31
C ASP A 64 -8.53 5.55 -1.47
N ILE A 65 -7.45 4.81 -1.26
CA ILE A 65 -7.45 3.35 -1.12
C ILE A 65 -6.84 2.97 0.22
N THR A 66 -7.41 1.97 0.86
CA THR A 66 -6.84 1.32 2.05
C THR A 66 -6.74 -0.17 1.78
N VAL A 67 -5.55 -0.73 1.88
CA VAL A 67 -5.31 -2.18 1.89
C VAL A 67 -4.91 -2.59 3.28
N GLN A 68 -5.70 -3.44 3.91
CA GLN A 68 -5.59 -3.78 5.32
C GLN A 68 -5.67 -5.29 5.50
N ILE A 69 -4.73 -5.85 6.25
CA ILE A 69 -4.76 -7.24 6.70
C ILE A 69 -5.08 -7.27 8.19
N GLN A 70 -5.97 -8.16 8.59
CA GLN A 70 -6.30 -8.46 9.98
C GLN A 70 -6.24 -9.97 10.19
N GLY A 71 -5.79 -10.39 11.39
CA GLY A 71 -5.73 -11.79 11.75
C GLY A 71 -5.61 -12.03 13.25
N ASP A 72 -5.63 -13.30 13.63
CA ASP A 72 -5.48 -13.75 15.01
C ASP A 72 -4.04 -14.19 15.37
N GLY A 73 -3.12 -14.09 14.40
CA GLY A 73 -1.70 -14.39 14.56
C GLY A 73 -0.91 -13.28 15.27
N PRO A 74 0.44 -13.40 15.33
CA PRO A 74 1.32 -12.39 15.92
C PRO A 74 1.16 -10.99 15.35
N VAL A 75 0.94 -10.84 14.04
CA VAL A 75 0.60 -9.57 13.40
C VAL A 75 -0.92 -9.42 13.39
N ARG A 76 -1.44 -8.54 14.25
CA ARG A 76 -2.88 -8.29 14.40
C ARG A 76 -3.46 -7.43 13.30
N LEU A 77 -2.66 -6.49 12.80
CA LEU A 77 -3.03 -5.54 11.77
C LEU A 77 -1.80 -5.15 10.96
N ALA A 78 -1.95 -5.11 9.66
CA ALA A 78 -1.05 -4.38 8.76
C ALA A 78 -1.91 -3.58 7.79
N VAL A 79 -1.62 -2.29 7.61
CA VAL A 79 -2.43 -1.40 6.80
C VAL A 79 -1.55 -0.44 6.00
N ILE A 80 -1.89 -0.28 4.72
CA ILE A 80 -1.37 0.77 3.85
C ILE A 80 -2.54 1.63 3.39
N ASN A 81 -2.38 2.93 3.51
CA ASN A 81 -3.27 3.93 2.92
C ASN A 81 -2.55 4.59 1.75
N GLY A 82 -3.26 4.79 0.68
CA GLY A 82 -2.79 5.50 -0.50
C GLY A 82 -3.90 6.34 -1.12
N ASN A 83 -3.54 7.20 -2.06
CA ASN A 83 -4.48 7.97 -2.87
C ASN A 83 -4.07 8.00 -4.34
N ASN A 84 -4.93 8.54 -5.20
CA ASN A 84 -4.68 8.68 -6.64
C ASN A 84 -3.44 9.50 -6.99
N ASN A 85 -2.90 10.29 -6.05
CA ASN A 85 -1.63 11.01 -6.21
C ASN A 85 -0.41 10.16 -5.79
N GLN A 86 -0.59 8.87 -5.51
CA GLN A 86 0.46 7.96 -5.05
C GLN A 86 1.14 8.42 -3.73
N GLN A 87 0.39 9.08 -2.88
CA GLN A 87 0.81 9.44 -1.53
C GLN A 87 0.47 8.30 -0.57
N MET A 88 1.49 7.68 0.00
CA MET A 88 1.38 6.42 0.73
C MET A 88 1.82 6.56 2.19
N ARG A 89 1.17 5.81 3.07
CA ARG A 89 1.61 5.58 4.46
C ARG A 89 1.15 4.21 4.94
N GLY A 90 1.86 3.63 5.89
CA GLY A 90 1.49 2.33 6.41
C GLY A 90 2.04 2.06 7.80
N VAL A 91 1.44 1.09 8.48
CA VAL A 91 1.81 0.66 9.82
C VAL A 91 1.38 -0.79 10.04
N ALA A 92 2.09 -1.50 10.93
CA ALA A 92 1.69 -2.80 11.44
C ALA A 92 1.59 -2.77 12.97
N ARG A 93 0.61 -3.50 13.52
CA ARG A 93 0.49 -3.75 14.96
C ARG A 93 0.80 -5.20 15.25
N ILE A 94 1.80 -5.40 16.08
CA ILE A 94 2.30 -6.72 16.50
C ILE A 94 1.79 -6.96 17.92
N GLY A 95 1.13 -8.10 18.15
CA GLY A 95 0.65 -8.48 19.48
C GLY A 95 1.60 -9.43 20.20
N ASP A 96 2.35 -10.24 19.44
CA ASP A 96 3.26 -11.26 19.97
C ASP A 96 4.56 -11.29 19.12
N ASP A 97 5.57 -12.00 19.57
CA ASP A 97 6.86 -12.10 18.88
C ASP A 97 6.73 -12.77 17.50
N VAL A 98 7.19 -12.06 16.47
CA VAL A 98 7.34 -12.60 15.10
C VAL A 98 8.75 -13.17 14.93
N LYS A 99 8.84 -14.46 14.62
CA LYS A 99 10.11 -15.15 14.41
C LYS A 99 10.71 -14.81 13.05
N ALA A 100 12.03 -14.81 12.97
CA ALA A 100 12.73 -14.69 11.70
C ALA A 100 12.29 -15.82 10.73
N GLY A 101 12.03 -15.46 9.47
CA GLY A 101 11.57 -16.41 8.46
C GLY A 101 10.11 -16.86 8.57
N SER A 102 9.29 -16.22 9.44
CA SER A 102 7.85 -16.52 9.52
C SER A 102 7.17 -16.28 8.17
N THR A 103 6.36 -17.26 7.78
CA THR A 103 5.49 -17.16 6.59
C THR A 103 4.31 -16.22 6.81
N LEU A 104 3.62 -15.83 5.73
CA LEU A 104 2.39 -15.04 5.82
C LEU A 104 1.37 -15.70 6.77
N LYS A 105 1.17 -17.01 6.64
CA LYS A 105 0.23 -17.76 7.48
C LYS A 105 0.63 -17.78 8.96
N GLU A 106 1.92 -17.91 9.28
CA GLU A 106 2.42 -17.88 10.66
C GLU A 106 2.33 -16.48 11.27
N MET A 107 2.50 -15.41 10.47
CA MET A 107 2.34 -14.05 10.95
C MET A 107 0.88 -13.67 11.21
N ILE A 108 -0.01 -14.02 10.30
CA ILE A 108 -1.40 -13.53 10.30
C ILE A 108 -2.36 -14.52 10.99
N GLY A 109 -2.06 -15.82 10.96
CA GLY A 109 -2.97 -16.84 11.47
C GLY A 109 -4.21 -17.01 10.59
N ASN A 110 -5.40 -17.02 11.21
CA ASN A 110 -6.66 -16.94 10.50
C ASN A 110 -6.98 -15.46 10.27
N GLY A 111 -6.94 -15.04 9.03
CA GLY A 111 -7.10 -13.63 8.70
C GLY A 111 -7.63 -13.42 7.30
N PHE A 112 -7.84 -12.17 6.98
CA PHE A 112 -8.32 -11.71 5.68
C PHE A 112 -7.71 -10.34 5.35
N MET A 113 -7.66 -10.04 4.07
CA MET A 113 -7.31 -8.71 3.59
C MET A 113 -8.57 -7.98 3.12
N VAL A 114 -8.67 -6.70 3.43
CA VAL A 114 -9.74 -5.82 2.96
C VAL A 114 -9.14 -4.73 2.10
N ILE A 115 -9.65 -4.60 0.89
CA ILE A 115 -9.36 -3.48 0.00
C ILE A 115 -10.55 -2.53 0.08
N THR A 116 -10.34 -1.35 0.60
CA THR A 116 -11.36 -0.30 0.68
C THR A 116 -11.01 0.81 -0.28
N VAL A 117 -11.94 1.16 -1.12
CA VAL A 117 -11.83 2.28 -2.05
C VAL A 117 -12.86 3.33 -1.66
N THR A 118 -12.39 4.56 -1.44
CA THR A 118 -13.22 5.70 -1.04
C THR A 118 -13.06 6.79 -2.09
N PRO A 119 -13.93 6.84 -3.11
CA PRO A 119 -13.92 7.90 -4.11
C PRO A 119 -14.24 9.26 -3.48
N GLU A 120 -13.69 10.36 -4.02
CA GLU A 120 -14.13 11.71 -3.63
C GLU A 120 -15.60 11.94 -3.95
N LYS A 121 -16.09 11.31 -5.03
CA LYS A 121 -17.49 11.35 -5.44
C LYS A 121 -17.98 9.95 -5.73
N GLY A 122 -19.00 9.51 -5.01
CA GLY A 122 -19.59 8.19 -5.18
C GLY A 122 -19.63 7.41 -3.86
N GLU A 123 -19.95 6.13 -3.97
CA GLU A 123 -20.08 5.24 -2.84
C GLU A 123 -18.75 4.54 -2.53
N ARG A 124 -18.48 4.33 -1.25
CA ARG A 124 -17.36 3.53 -0.76
C ARG A 124 -17.54 2.07 -1.16
N TYR A 125 -16.51 1.46 -1.71
CA TYR A 125 -16.47 0.05 -2.05
C TYR A 125 -15.50 -0.70 -1.13
N GLN A 126 -15.85 -1.94 -0.77
CA GLN A 126 -14.97 -2.85 -0.03
C GLN A 126 -14.95 -4.22 -0.70
N GLY A 127 -13.74 -4.70 -0.99
CA GLY A 127 -13.49 -6.08 -1.39
C GLY A 127 -12.81 -6.85 -0.25
N ILE A 128 -13.26 -8.07 -0.01
CA ILE A 128 -12.61 -8.98 0.95
C ILE A 128 -11.80 -9.99 0.16
N VAL A 129 -10.52 -10.09 0.49
CA VAL A 129 -9.56 -11.01 -0.13
C VAL A 129 -9.22 -12.10 0.88
N ALA A 130 -9.46 -13.34 0.51
CA ALA A 130 -9.03 -14.48 1.33
C ALA A 130 -7.49 -14.56 1.34
N LEU A 131 -6.90 -14.85 2.50
CA LEU A 131 -5.46 -15.11 2.64
C LEU A 131 -5.20 -16.61 2.52
N ASP A 132 -5.61 -17.19 1.38
CA ASP A 132 -5.49 -18.61 1.05
C ASP A 132 -4.22 -18.95 0.24
N GLY A 133 -3.51 -17.91 -0.23
CA GLY A 133 -2.21 -18.03 -0.88
C GLY A 133 -1.03 -18.00 0.10
N GLU A 134 0.13 -18.45 -0.36
CA GLU A 134 1.37 -18.39 0.43
C GLU A 134 1.96 -16.98 0.52
N THR A 135 1.61 -16.11 -0.43
CA THR A 135 2.10 -14.73 -0.56
C THR A 135 0.96 -13.74 -0.80
N ILE A 136 1.20 -12.46 -0.54
CA ILE A 136 0.25 -11.37 -0.88
C ILE A 136 -0.04 -11.36 -2.38
N GLU A 137 0.97 -11.55 -3.21
CA GLU A 137 0.87 -11.69 -4.67
C GLU A 137 -0.17 -12.73 -5.05
N ALA A 138 -0.05 -13.97 -4.51
CA ALA A 138 -0.98 -15.07 -4.79
C ALA A 138 -2.40 -14.77 -4.31
N CYS A 139 -2.57 -14.14 -3.15
CA CYS A 139 -3.89 -13.76 -2.64
C CYS A 139 -4.58 -12.72 -3.53
N ILE A 140 -3.84 -11.73 -4.02
CA ILE A 140 -4.37 -10.71 -4.93
C ILE A 140 -4.72 -11.31 -6.29
N ASP A 141 -3.88 -12.17 -6.85
CA ASP A 141 -4.16 -12.88 -8.10
C ASP A 141 -5.44 -13.71 -8.00
N ASN A 142 -5.63 -14.44 -6.89
CA ASN A 142 -6.85 -15.21 -6.63
C ASN A 142 -8.08 -14.30 -6.53
N TYR A 143 -7.96 -13.15 -5.87
CA TYR A 143 -9.05 -12.16 -5.78
C TYR A 143 -9.48 -11.66 -7.15
N PHE A 144 -8.54 -11.23 -8.00
CA PHE A 144 -8.85 -10.77 -9.35
C PHE A 144 -9.48 -11.86 -10.20
N LYS A 145 -9.01 -13.10 -10.06
CA LYS A 145 -9.58 -14.24 -10.78
C LYS A 145 -11.04 -14.54 -10.40
N GLN A 146 -11.40 -14.28 -9.13
CA GLN A 146 -12.74 -14.59 -8.61
C GLN A 146 -13.71 -13.40 -8.73
N SER A 147 -13.23 -12.17 -8.53
CA SER A 147 -14.06 -10.98 -8.36
C SER A 147 -14.07 -10.08 -9.59
N GLU A 148 -12.98 -10.05 -10.35
CA GLU A 148 -12.84 -9.23 -11.53
C GLU A 148 -12.87 -10.12 -12.78
N GLN A 149 -13.59 -9.69 -13.81
CA GLN A 149 -13.66 -10.45 -15.06
C GLN A 149 -12.43 -10.25 -15.96
N LEU A 150 -11.47 -9.45 -15.52
CA LEU A 150 -10.25 -9.13 -16.26
C LEU A 150 -9.07 -9.93 -15.70
N PRO A 151 -8.43 -10.80 -16.51
CA PRO A 151 -7.20 -11.48 -16.11
C PRO A 151 -6.15 -10.47 -15.67
N THR A 152 -5.68 -10.64 -14.44
CA THR A 152 -4.67 -9.76 -13.82
C THR A 152 -3.60 -10.63 -13.16
N ARG A 153 -2.34 -10.19 -13.21
CA ARG A 153 -1.21 -10.76 -12.50
C ARG A 153 -0.43 -9.67 -11.81
N VAL A 154 -0.02 -9.97 -10.60
CA VAL A 154 0.79 -9.07 -9.78
C VAL A 154 2.12 -9.74 -9.49
N PHE A 155 3.19 -8.97 -9.54
CA PHE A 155 4.56 -9.41 -9.26
C PHE A 155 5.15 -8.48 -8.23
N ILE A 156 5.40 -8.97 -7.03
CA ILE A 156 5.86 -8.17 -5.90
C ILE A 156 7.21 -8.69 -5.44
N ARG A 157 8.13 -7.78 -5.18
CA ARG A 157 9.44 -8.08 -4.58
C ARG A 157 9.72 -7.08 -3.48
N SER A 158 9.94 -7.59 -2.28
CA SER A 158 10.47 -6.84 -1.15
C SER A 158 11.72 -7.53 -0.61
N GLY A 159 12.61 -6.76 -0.02
CA GLY A 159 13.87 -7.31 0.48
C GLY A 159 14.86 -6.23 0.85
N MET A 160 16.14 -6.58 0.78
CA MET A 160 17.24 -5.67 1.08
C MET A 160 18.06 -5.35 -0.17
N GLN A 161 18.33 -4.06 -0.39
CA GLN A 161 19.24 -3.58 -1.42
C GLN A 161 20.31 -2.69 -0.78
N ALA A 162 21.58 -3.04 -0.97
CA ALA A 162 22.70 -2.33 -0.38
C ALA A 162 22.56 -2.08 1.14
N GLY A 163 22.01 -3.05 1.87
CA GLY A 163 21.81 -2.98 3.32
C GLY A 163 20.60 -2.15 3.77
N LYS A 164 19.71 -1.75 2.85
CA LYS A 164 18.50 -0.99 3.15
C LYS A 164 17.26 -1.71 2.60
N PRO A 165 16.09 -1.57 3.25
CA PRO A 165 14.84 -2.08 2.73
C PRO A 165 14.55 -1.54 1.32
N ALA A 166 14.10 -2.42 0.43
CA ALA A 166 13.72 -2.08 -0.93
C ALA A 166 12.46 -2.86 -1.34
N ALA A 167 11.56 -2.22 -2.09
CA ALA A 167 10.37 -2.84 -2.59
C ALA A 167 9.99 -2.28 -3.97
N ALA A 168 9.57 -3.18 -4.87
CA ALA A 168 9.15 -2.86 -6.22
C ALA A 168 8.22 -3.94 -6.76
N GLY A 169 7.47 -3.64 -7.82
CA GLY A 169 6.60 -4.64 -8.42
C GLY A 169 6.04 -4.22 -9.76
N MET A 170 5.32 -5.18 -10.35
CA MET A 170 4.64 -5.01 -11.62
C MET A 170 3.22 -5.55 -11.54
N LEU A 171 2.35 -5.00 -12.36
CA LEU A 171 1.01 -5.53 -12.61
C LEU A 171 0.82 -5.63 -14.12
N LEU A 172 0.25 -6.75 -14.56
CA LEU A 172 -0.26 -6.93 -15.92
C LEU A 172 -1.75 -7.18 -15.85
N GLN A 173 -2.53 -6.54 -16.71
CA GLN A 173 -3.98 -6.73 -16.79
C GLN A 173 -4.46 -6.68 -18.23
N VAL A 174 -5.31 -7.66 -18.58
CA VAL A 174 -6.04 -7.65 -19.83
C VAL A 174 -7.05 -6.51 -19.83
N LEU A 175 -7.10 -5.76 -20.91
CA LEU A 175 -8.13 -4.73 -21.12
C LEU A 175 -9.46 -5.36 -21.58
N PRO A 176 -10.58 -4.70 -21.33
CA PRO A 176 -11.87 -5.17 -21.86
C PRO A 176 -11.79 -5.43 -23.37
N ALA A 177 -12.47 -6.49 -23.82
CA ALA A 177 -12.47 -6.92 -25.21
C ALA A 177 -12.80 -5.74 -26.16
N SER A 178 -12.02 -5.62 -27.22
CA SER A 178 -12.26 -4.69 -28.33
C SER A 178 -12.45 -5.50 -29.61
N GLU A 179 -13.05 -4.89 -30.64
CA GLU A 179 -13.22 -5.53 -31.95
C GLU A 179 -11.88 -5.90 -32.64
N ALA A 180 -10.77 -5.33 -32.13
CA ALA A 180 -9.44 -5.50 -32.74
C ALA A 180 -8.75 -6.83 -32.38
N PHE A 181 -9.12 -7.48 -31.26
CA PHE A 181 -8.42 -8.68 -30.77
C PHE A 181 -9.40 -9.75 -30.33
N THR A 182 -9.13 -11.00 -30.76
CA THR A 182 -9.89 -12.15 -30.28
C THR A 182 -9.52 -12.47 -28.82
N ALA A 183 -10.46 -13.00 -28.06
CA ALA A 183 -10.21 -13.39 -26.66
C ALA A 183 -9.10 -14.46 -26.54
N GLU A 184 -9.01 -15.37 -27.50
CA GLU A 184 -7.99 -16.43 -27.54
C GLU A 184 -6.59 -15.84 -27.74
N HIS A 185 -6.40 -14.95 -28.73
CA HIS A 185 -5.13 -14.26 -28.97
C HIS A 185 -4.67 -13.45 -27.74
N THR A 186 -5.59 -12.73 -27.12
CA THR A 186 -5.26 -11.94 -25.90
C THR A 186 -4.85 -12.85 -24.75
N ALA A 187 -5.52 -14.01 -24.57
CA ALA A 187 -5.19 -14.93 -23.49
C ALA A 187 -3.82 -15.58 -23.67
N GLU A 188 -3.46 -16.03 -24.89
CA GLU A 188 -2.15 -16.59 -25.19
C GLU A 188 -1.03 -15.56 -24.99
N HIS A 189 -1.23 -14.33 -25.44
CA HIS A 189 -0.26 -13.26 -25.26
C HIS A 189 -0.09 -12.84 -23.79
N PHE A 190 -1.20 -12.75 -23.05
CA PHE A 190 -1.16 -12.45 -21.62
C PHE A 190 -0.35 -13.50 -20.86
N GLU A 191 -0.50 -14.77 -21.20
CA GLU A 191 0.28 -15.85 -20.61
C GLU A 191 1.76 -15.72 -20.93
N LEU A 192 2.12 -15.43 -22.20
CA LEU A 192 3.50 -15.17 -22.61
C LEU A 192 4.11 -14.00 -21.84
N LEU A 193 3.42 -12.86 -21.77
CA LEU A 193 3.89 -11.68 -21.02
C LEU A 193 4.05 -12.00 -19.54
N THR A 194 3.14 -12.79 -18.96
CA THR A 194 3.23 -13.28 -17.58
C THR A 194 4.49 -14.10 -17.35
N GLN A 195 4.80 -15.06 -18.24
CA GLN A 195 6.00 -15.89 -18.15
C GLN A 195 7.28 -15.07 -18.29
N LEU A 196 7.32 -14.12 -19.21
CA LEU A 196 8.45 -13.18 -19.35
C LEU A 196 8.65 -12.37 -18.07
N THR A 197 7.56 -11.86 -17.47
CA THR A 197 7.64 -11.07 -16.25
C THR A 197 8.13 -11.90 -15.05
N HIS A 198 7.79 -13.18 -14.97
CA HIS A 198 8.31 -14.07 -13.91
C HIS A 198 9.83 -14.23 -13.93
N THR A 199 10.49 -13.94 -15.04
CA THR A 199 11.95 -14.05 -15.15
C THR A 199 12.70 -12.92 -14.45
N ILE A 200 12.01 -11.80 -14.12
CA ILE A 200 12.66 -10.63 -13.51
C ILE A 200 13.11 -10.94 -12.06
N LYS A 201 14.34 -10.54 -11.78
CA LYS A 201 14.91 -10.68 -10.44
C LYS A 201 14.60 -9.45 -9.59
N ALA A 202 14.52 -9.64 -8.27
CA ALA A 202 14.32 -8.56 -7.32
C ALA A 202 15.36 -7.44 -7.49
N GLU A 203 16.65 -7.81 -7.63
CA GLU A 203 17.74 -6.87 -7.83
C GLU A 203 17.55 -5.98 -9.09
N GLU A 204 17.03 -6.55 -10.17
CA GLU A 204 16.75 -5.80 -11.40
C GLU A 204 15.61 -4.80 -11.19
N LEU A 205 14.51 -5.21 -10.51
CA LEU A 205 13.41 -4.31 -10.16
C LEU A 205 13.86 -3.14 -9.27
N PHE A 206 14.78 -3.40 -8.33
CA PHE A 206 15.24 -2.37 -7.42
C PHE A 206 16.23 -1.39 -8.06
N THR A 207 17.04 -1.84 -9.02
CA THR A 207 18.20 -1.07 -9.52
C THR A 207 18.02 -0.46 -10.90
N LEU A 208 17.36 -1.19 -11.82
CA LEU A 208 17.23 -0.76 -13.21
C LEU A 208 16.14 0.29 -13.39
N ASP A 209 16.30 1.14 -14.40
CA ASP A 209 15.22 2.05 -14.77
C ASP A 209 14.09 1.34 -15.52
N THR A 210 12.91 1.97 -15.56
CA THR A 210 11.71 1.37 -16.15
C THR A 210 11.92 0.99 -17.62
N LYS A 211 12.60 1.82 -18.40
CA LYS A 211 12.84 1.55 -19.83
C LYS A 211 13.74 0.35 -20.02
N GLU A 212 14.77 0.23 -19.19
CA GLU A 212 15.67 -0.92 -19.23
C GLU A 212 14.97 -2.22 -18.84
N ILE A 213 14.14 -2.19 -17.80
CA ILE A 213 13.32 -3.35 -17.40
C ILE A 213 12.39 -3.78 -18.54
N LEU A 214 11.61 -2.84 -19.08
CA LEU A 214 10.68 -3.15 -20.16
C LEU A 214 11.39 -3.67 -21.41
N HIS A 215 12.56 -3.09 -21.76
CA HIS A 215 13.34 -3.58 -22.88
C HIS A 215 13.89 -4.99 -22.65
N ARG A 216 14.35 -5.31 -21.44
CA ARG A 216 14.84 -6.66 -21.12
C ARG A 216 13.76 -7.72 -21.19
N LEU A 217 12.55 -7.39 -20.68
CA LEU A 217 11.44 -8.33 -20.62
C LEU A 217 10.71 -8.45 -21.97
N TYR A 218 10.54 -7.34 -22.69
CA TYR A 218 9.57 -7.22 -23.77
C TYR A 218 10.16 -6.58 -25.05
N HIS A 219 11.44 -6.81 -25.34
CA HIS A 219 12.10 -6.19 -26.51
C HIS A 219 11.52 -6.63 -27.86
N GLU A 220 10.76 -7.73 -27.90
CA GLU A 220 10.05 -8.19 -29.11
C GLU A 220 8.62 -7.61 -29.21
N GLU A 221 8.16 -6.89 -28.17
CA GLU A 221 6.83 -6.32 -28.11
C GLU A 221 6.83 -4.81 -28.37
N ASP A 222 5.73 -4.31 -28.96
CA ASP A 222 5.51 -2.87 -29.09
C ASP A 222 4.91 -2.31 -27.80
N VAL A 223 5.76 -1.68 -26.99
CA VAL A 223 5.39 -1.15 -25.68
C VAL A 223 5.39 0.36 -25.70
N THR A 224 4.23 0.96 -25.44
CA THR A 224 4.11 2.40 -25.20
C THR A 224 4.23 2.69 -23.70
N LEU A 225 5.27 3.43 -23.31
CA LEU A 225 5.52 3.84 -21.93
C LEU A 225 5.02 5.27 -21.72
N TYR A 226 4.18 5.48 -20.68
CA TYR A 226 3.67 6.79 -20.28
C TYR A 226 4.57 7.46 -19.26
N ASP A 227 4.37 8.77 -19.06
CA ASP A 227 5.11 9.55 -18.08
C ASP A 227 4.92 8.98 -16.67
N PRO A 228 5.99 8.87 -15.88
CA PRO A 228 5.92 8.29 -14.54
C PRO A 228 5.23 9.26 -13.56
N GLN A 229 4.48 8.69 -12.65
CA GLN A 229 3.92 9.39 -11.48
C GLN A 229 4.84 9.17 -10.28
N VAL A 230 5.15 10.21 -9.53
CA VAL A 230 5.95 10.13 -8.30
C VAL A 230 5.16 9.38 -7.24
N VAL A 231 5.83 8.47 -6.54
CA VAL A 231 5.30 7.82 -5.32
C VAL A 231 6.03 8.42 -4.13
N GLU A 232 5.32 8.78 -3.08
CA GLU A 232 5.92 9.41 -1.91
C GLU A 232 5.27 8.98 -0.60
N PHE A 233 6.06 8.94 0.47
CA PHE A 233 5.53 8.83 1.81
C PHE A 233 4.86 10.14 2.20
N HIS A 234 3.59 10.08 2.59
CA HIS A 234 2.84 11.25 3.03
C HIS A 234 1.95 10.92 4.23
N CYS A 235 2.29 11.48 5.39
CA CYS A 235 1.46 11.36 6.57
C CYS A 235 0.49 12.56 6.68
N THR A 236 -0.80 12.26 6.79
CA THR A 236 -1.85 13.28 6.93
C THR A 236 -2.18 13.60 8.39
N CYS A 237 -1.32 13.20 9.37
CA CYS A 237 -1.53 13.56 10.76
C CYS A 237 -1.40 15.09 10.95
N SER A 238 -2.15 15.61 11.90
CA SER A 238 -2.10 17.03 12.27
C SER A 238 -2.51 17.22 13.73
N ARG A 239 -2.10 18.35 14.32
CA ARG A 239 -2.53 18.72 15.65
C ARG A 239 -4.06 18.79 15.77
N GLU A 240 -4.73 19.36 14.77
CA GLU A 240 -6.19 19.46 14.71
C GLU A 240 -6.88 18.08 14.76
N ARG A 241 -6.33 17.06 14.04
CA ARG A 241 -6.87 15.69 14.14
C ARG A 241 -6.70 15.09 15.53
N CYS A 242 -5.59 15.39 16.20
CA CYS A 242 -5.38 14.98 17.59
C CYS A 242 -6.36 15.70 18.53
N GLU A 243 -6.59 17.00 18.34
CA GLU A 243 -7.59 17.78 19.09
C GLU A 243 -8.97 17.18 18.94
N ASN A 244 -9.39 16.89 17.71
CA ASN A 244 -10.69 16.23 17.45
C ASN A 244 -10.81 14.86 18.13
N THR A 245 -9.70 14.13 18.26
CA THR A 245 -9.69 12.85 18.99
C THR A 245 -9.83 13.08 20.49
N LEU A 246 -9.15 14.10 21.05
CA LEU A 246 -9.25 14.44 22.48
C LEU A 246 -10.66 14.86 22.88
N VAL A 247 -11.40 15.56 22.01
CA VAL A 247 -12.80 15.94 22.23
C VAL A 247 -13.72 14.72 22.38
N THR A 248 -13.39 13.58 21.78
CA THR A 248 -14.19 12.34 21.87
C THR A 248 -13.99 11.60 23.20
N LEU A 249 -12.93 11.93 23.96
CA LEU A 249 -12.67 11.34 25.27
C LEU A 249 -13.53 12.00 26.36
N SER A 250 -13.80 11.28 27.45
CA SER A 250 -14.48 11.88 28.59
C SER A 250 -13.61 12.93 29.29
N GLU A 251 -14.22 13.97 29.87
CA GLU A 251 -13.48 14.96 30.67
C GLU A 251 -12.70 14.29 31.83
N GLU A 252 -13.24 13.20 32.37
CA GLU A 252 -12.61 12.45 33.47
C GLU A 252 -11.34 11.76 33.00
N ASP A 253 -11.34 11.10 31.81
CA ASP A 253 -10.17 10.45 31.25
C ASP A 253 -9.07 11.47 30.87
N VAL A 254 -9.46 12.59 30.26
CA VAL A 254 -8.51 13.66 29.90
C VAL A 254 -7.86 14.26 31.14
N ASN A 255 -8.65 14.56 32.18
CA ASN A 255 -8.14 15.10 33.45
C ASN A 255 -7.22 14.09 34.17
N HIS A 256 -7.57 12.81 34.12
CA HIS A 256 -6.75 11.74 34.69
C HIS A 256 -5.37 11.67 34.02
N LEU A 257 -5.32 11.70 32.68
CA LEU A 257 -4.06 11.73 31.91
C LEU A 257 -3.20 12.96 32.25
N LEU A 258 -3.83 14.15 32.34
CA LEU A 258 -3.12 15.38 32.71
C LEU A 258 -2.56 15.34 34.15
N GLN A 259 -3.31 14.76 35.10
CA GLN A 259 -2.84 14.62 36.49
C GLN A 259 -1.68 13.64 36.63
N GLU A 260 -1.69 12.54 35.87
CA GLU A 260 -0.62 11.54 35.93
C GLU A 260 0.66 11.98 35.22
N GLN A 261 0.55 12.64 34.07
CA GLN A 261 1.69 12.88 33.16
C GLN A 261 2.04 14.38 33.03
N GLY A 262 1.20 15.30 33.51
CA GLY A 262 1.39 16.75 33.41
C GLY A 262 1.06 17.32 32.00
N ASN A 263 1.04 16.49 30.99
CA ASN A 263 0.62 16.79 29.62
C ASN A 263 0.10 15.52 28.95
N ILE A 264 -0.58 15.67 27.81
CA ILE A 264 -0.99 14.55 26.97
C ILE A 264 -0.09 14.53 25.73
N ASP A 265 0.70 13.48 25.60
CA ASP A 265 1.54 13.26 24.42
C ASP A 265 0.88 12.22 23.49
N MET A 266 0.52 12.67 22.28
CA MET A 266 -0.07 11.83 21.25
C MET A 266 0.95 11.60 20.14
N GLU A 267 1.45 10.38 20.03
CA GLU A 267 2.34 9.97 18.96
C GLU A 267 1.54 9.44 17.76
N CYS A 268 1.90 9.89 16.56
CA CYS A 268 1.33 9.36 15.33
C CYS A 268 1.93 8.00 14.99
N GLU A 269 1.13 6.94 15.00
CA GLU A 269 1.58 5.58 14.68
C GLU A 269 2.21 5.44 13.29
N TYR A 270 1.91 6.32 12.31
CA TYR A 270 2.46 6.24 10.95
C TYR A 270 3.82 6.89 10.79
N CYS A 271 4.10 7.99 11.47
CA CYS A 271 5.31 8.80 11.24
C CYS A 271 6.07 9.16 12.51
N GLY A 272 5.62 8.72 13.69
CA GLY A 272 6.27 9.00 14.96
C GLY A 272 6.22 10.48 15.40
N THR A 273 5.46 11.34 14.71
CA THR A 273 5.33 12.74 15.13
C THR A 273 4.57 12.84 16.44
N HIS A 274 5.14 13.56 17.41
CA HIS A 274 4.53 13.83 18.70
C HIS A 274 3.74 15.13 18.70
N TYR A 275 2.54 15.09 19.26
CA TYR A 275 1.66 16.22 19.49
C TYR A 275 1.39 16.35 20.99
N ILE A 276 2.04 17.33 21.62
CA ILE A 276 1.94 17.55 23.07
C ILE A 276 0.83 18.57 23.37
N PHE A 277 -0.05 18.23 24.30
CA PHE A 277 -1.17 19.06 24.76
C PHE A 277 -1.02 19.32 26.24
N THR A 278 -0.95 20.60 26.61
CA THR A 278 -0.92 21.07 28.00
C THR A 278 -2.35 21.25 28.53
N GLU A 279 -2.50 21.42 29.83
CA GLU A 279 -3.79 21.76 30.45
C GLU A 279 -4.44 23.02 29.81
N SER A 280 -3.62 24.02 29.44
CA SER A 280 -4.09 25.21 28.74
C SER A 280 -4.66 24.91 27.38
N ASP A 281 -4.04 24.00 26.62
CA ASP A 281 -4.54 23.56 25.31
C ASP A 281 -5.90 22.87 25.44
N ILE A 282 -6.03 21.95 26.40
CA ILE A 282 -7.27 21.22 26.67
C ILE A 282 -8.41 22.17 27.07
N ASN A 283 -8.10 23.15 27.94
CA ASN A 283 -9.09 24.16 28.34
C ASN A 283 -9.57 25.01 27.16
N ASN A 284 -8.72 25.26 26.17
CA ASN A 284 -9.08 26.00 24.95
C ASN A 284 -9.95 25.15 24.01
N ILE A 285 -9.59 23.88 23.80
CA ILE A 285 -10.35 22.92 22.99
C ILE A 285 -11.78 22.79 23.52
N ASN A 286 -11.96 22.59 24.84
CA ASN A 286 -13.27 22.47 25.47
C ASN A 286 -14.13 23.74 25.36
N LYS A 287 -13.51 24.92 25.25
CA LYS A 287 -14.25 26.19 25.05
C LYS A 287 -14.75 26.34 23.61
N LEU A 288 -13.97 25.90 22.62
CA LEU A 288 -14.33 25.98 21.21
C LEU A 288 -15.51 25.05 20.89
N ASP A 289 -15.48 23.82 21.37
CA ASP A 289 -16.56 22.84 21.17
C ASP A 289 -17.91 23.32 21.77
N ARG A 290 -17.88 23.98 22.92
CA ARG A 290 -19.09 24.58 23.52
C ARG A 290 -19.64 25.81 22.77
N SER A 291 -18.85 26.48 21.94
CA SER A 291 -19.28 27.63 21.16
C SER A 291 -19.94 27.25 19.84
N GLU A 292 -19.69 26.07 19.31
CA GLU A 292 -20.31 25.56 18.08
C GLU A 292 -21.66 24.85 18.34
N LEU A 293 -22.02 24.58 19.60
CA LEU A 293 -23.28 23.98 20.01
C LEU A 293 -24.40 25.02 20.32
N HIS A 294 -24.16 26.30 20.02
CA HIS A 294 -25.11 27.41 20.11
C HIS A 294 -25.17 28.14 18.76
#